data_745bd9acf1f525179351bd66c81c2a04
#
_entry.id   745bd9acf1f525179351bd66c81c2a04
#
_cell.length_a   1.000
_cell.length_b   1.000
_cell.length_c   1.000
_cell.angle_alpha   90.00
_cell.angle_beta   90.00
_cell.angle_gamma   90.00
#
_symmetry.space_group_name_H-M   'P 1'
#
loop_
_entity.id
_entity.type
_entity.pdbx_description
1 polymer ?
#
loop_
_entity_poly.entity_id
_entity_poly.type
_entity_poly.pdbx_seq_one_letter_code
_entity_poly.pdbx_strand_id
1 'polypeptide(L)'
;AFDRLPLRPLLIMMTLASLPSTAIAGFASAAPKVQPRMAANDEFAYGLPGGANILGEFDPAGFLKGKDKLEVYRLREAETTHGRVAMLASLGFVVQEKFHPLFSGDNGPAIEQIPQLPYWLWIVMTIGIGRAELFRIQKGWAKVNPETGKADSALREGYEPGDLGFDPLGLAPSDPDEFRLMQEKELSHGRLAMIAAAGFLAQEAVSGDTWGTYWGDATF
;
A
#
# COMPACT_ATOMS: atom_id res chain seq x y z
N ALA A 1 32.90 -21.23 41.38
CA ALA A 1 32.82 -19.80 41.17
C ALA A 1 32.17 -19.52 39.81
N PHE A 2 30.85 -19.42 39.78
CA PHE A 2 30.08 -18.92 38.63
C PHE A 2 29.62 -17.53 39.01
N ASP A 3 30.27 -16.53 38.47
CA ASP A 3 29.89 -15.13 38.67
C ASP A 3 29.10 -14.57 37.49
N ARG A 4 27.96 -14.16 37.82
CA ARG A 4 26.87 -13.34 37.27
C ARG A 4 27.21 -12.48 36.05
N LEU A 5 26.55 -12.81 34.95
CA LEU A 5 26.36 -11.92 33.79
C LEU A 5 25.25 -10.86 34.10
N PRO A 6 25.47 -9.59 33.83
CA PRO A 6 24.47 -8.55 34.09
C PRO A 6 23.46 -8.50 32.97
N LEU A 7 22.20 -8.79 33.30
CA LEU A 7 20.99 -8.61 32.48
C LEU A 7 20.67 -7.11 32.26
N ARG A 8 21.46 -6.39 31.47
CA ARG A 8 21.20 -4.97 31.19
C ARG A 8 20.97 -4.52 29.73
N PRO A 9 20.89 -5.36 28.69
CA PRO A 9 20.55 -4.82 27.38
C PRO A 9 19.04 -4.82 27.07
N LEU A 10 18.21 -5.53 27.83
CA LEU A 10 16.76 -5.64 27.50
C LEU A 10 15.93 -4.42 27.92
N LEU A 11 16.44 -3.60 28.84
CA LEU A 11 15.70 -2.43 29.35
C LEU A 11 15.81 -1.20 28.46
N ILE A 12 16.80 -1.14 27.57
CA ILE A 12 17.01 0.00 26.66
C ILE A 12 16.06 -0.05 25.46
N MET A 13 15.60 -1.24 25.08
CA MET A 13 14.64 -1.39 23.96
C MET A 13 13.21 -1.02 24.32
N MET A 14 12.85 -1.06 25.61
CA MET A 14 11.49 -0.71 26.05
C MET A 14 11.26 0.79 26.25
N THR A 15 12.32 1.58 26.39
CA THR A 15 12.18 3.04 26.61
C THR A 15 12.09 3.87 25.33
N LEU A 16 12.37 3.29 24.16
CA LEU A 16 12.17 3.98 22.85
C LEU A 16 10.69 3.99 22.39
N ALA A 17 9.83 3.21 23.03
CA ALA A 17 8.41 3.12 22.67
C ALA A 17 7.54 4.26 23.24
N SER A 18 8.09 5.13 24.09
CA SER A 18 7.35 6.20 24.77
C SER A 18 7.68 7.61 24.30
N LEU A 19 8.11 7.79 23.06
CA LEU A 19 8.15 9.12 22.47
C LEU A 19 6.72 9.62 22.27
N PRO A 20 6.35 10.79 22.84
CA PRO A 20 5.00 11.30 22.70
C PRO A 20 4.66 11.54 21.24
N SER A 21 3.50 11.08 20.84
CA SER A 21 2.91 11.19 19.48
C SER A 21 2.71 12.63 18.99
N THR A 22 3.14 13.61 19.76
CA THR A 22 2.91 15.04 19.50
C THR A 22 3.87 15.67 18.49
N ALA A 23 4.97 15.03 18.12
CA ALA A 23 5.98 15.62 17.24
C ALA A 23 5.68 15.47 15.71
N ILE A 24 4.65 14.71 15.33
CA ILE A 24 4.27 14.50 13.91
C ILE A 24 2.95 15.21 13.55
N ALA A 25 2.36 15.93 14.49
CA ALA A 25 1.09 16.64 14.26
C ALA A 25 1.16 17.84 13.29
N GLY A 26 2.34 18.18 12.76
CA GLY A 26 2.56 19.38 11.95
C GLY A 26 2.30 19.24 10.45
N PHE A 27 2.03 18.04 9.91
CA PHE A 27 1.87 17.81 8.47
C PHE A 27 0.52 17.27 8.02
N ALA A 28 -0.44 17.21 8.92
CA ALA A 28 -1.80 16.85 8.53
C ALA A 28 -2.54 18.11 8.07
N SER A 29 -2.34 18.52 6.84
CA SER A 29 -3.34 19.32 6.14
C SER A 29 -4.61 18.47 6.08
N ALA A 30 -5.65 18.89 6.79
CA ALA A 30 -6.93 18.19 6.78
C ALA A 30 -7.52 18.34 5.38
N ALA A 31 -7.40 17.30 4.57
CA ALA A 31 -8.19 17.19 3.35
C ALA A 31 -9.68 17.40 3.69
N PRO A 32 -10.45 18.11 2.87
CA PRO A 32 -11.86 18.30 3.10
C PRO A 32 -12.53 16.93 3.26
N LYS A 33 -13.21 16.72 4.38
CA LYS A 33 -14.02 15.50 4.59
C LYS A 33 -15.15 15.53 3.57
N VAL A 34 -14.95 14.85 2.46
CA VAL A 34 -16.05 14.54 1.54
C VAL A 34 -17.02 13.68 2.33
N GLN A 35 -18.22 14.20 2.58
CA GLN A 35 -19.25 13.42 3.25
C GLN A 35 -19.64 12.26 2.33
N PRO A 36 -19.69 11.01 2.85
CA PRO A 36 -20.11 9.89 2.03
C PRO A 36 -21.52 10.14 1.52
N ARG A 37 -21.68 10.19 0.20
CA ARG A 37 -22.99 10.16 -0.43
C ARG A 37 -23.62 8.84 -0.04
N MET A 38 -24.73 8.84 0.70
CA MET A 38 -25.46 7.62 1.04
C MET A 38 -25.84 6.92 -0.26
N ALA A 39 -25.09 5.90 -0.64
CA ALA A 39 -25.42 5.03 -1.76
C ALA A 39 -26.67 4.23 -1.38
N ALA A 40 -27.66 4.21 -2.27
CA ALA A 40 -28.78 3.31 -2.15
C ALA A 40 -28.27 1.86 -2.16
N ASN A 41 -28.90 0.97 -1.40
CA ASN A 41 -28.48 -0.44 -1.23
C ASN A 41 -28.44 -1.25 -2.53
N ASP A 42 -28.84 -0.68 -3.66
CA ASP A 42 -28.91 -1.31 -4.97
C ASP A 42 -27.79 -0.91 -5.94
N GLU A 43 -26.88 0.00 -5.55
CA GLU A 43 -25.75 0.36 -6.40
C GLU A 43 -24.62 -0.67 -6.29
N PHE A 44 -24.01 -0.99 -7.44
CA PHE A 44 -22.85 -1.90 -7.49
C PHE A 44 -21.73 -1.45 -6.54
N ALA A 45 -21.21 -2.38 -5.74
CA ALA A 45 -20.20 -2.11 -4.72
C ALA A 45 -20.57 -0.96 -3.76
N TYR A 46 -21.84 -0.72 -3.47
CA TYR A 46 -22.33 0.37 -2.60
C TYR A 46 -21.91 1.76 -3.08
N GLY A 47 -21.81 1.96 -4.39
CA GLY A 47 -21.48 3.26 -4.99
C GLY A 47 -20.00 3.67 -4.89
N LEU A 48 -19.11 2.75 -4.52
CA LEU A 48 -17.67 3.02 -4.51
C LEU A 48 -17.16 3.35 -5.93
N PRO A 49 -16.16 4.24 -6.05
CA PRO A 49 -15.55 4.54 -7.35
C PRO A 49 -14.91 3.30 -7.97
N GLY A 50 -14.80 3.24 -9.29
CA GLY A 50 -14.14 2.16 -10.02
C GLY A 50 -15.05 1.33 -10.93
N GLY A 51 -16.36 1.66 -11.02
CA GLY A 51 -17.28 1.08 -11.97
C GLY A 51 -17.33 1.79 -13.34
N ALA A 52 -16.76 2.99 -13.45
CA ALA A 52 -16.81 3.82 -14.66
C ALA A 52 -15.83 3.37 -15.77
N ASN A 53 -15.07 2.33 -15.56
CA ASN A 53 -14.11 1.80 -16.53
C ASN A 53 -14.81 1.05 -17.69
N ILE A 54 -14.04 0.78 -18.76
CA ILE A 54 -14.48 0.09 -19.99
C ILE A 54 -15.26 -1.21 -19.71
N LEU A 55 -14.98 -1.87 -18.60
CA LEU A 55 -15.62 -3.13 -18.20
C LEU A 55 -16.88 -2.94 -17.33
N GLY A 56 -17.21 -1.69 -16.94
CA GLY A 56 -18.38 -1.41 -16.09
C GLY A 56 -18.35 -2.14 -14.76
N GLU A 57 -19.48 -2.68 -14.34
CA GLU A 57 -19.67 -3.47 -13.13
C GLU A 57 -19.12 -4.89 -13.29
N PHE A 58 -17.81 -5.04 -13.18
CA PHE A 58 -17.12 -6.30 -13.45
C PHE A 58 -16.96 -7.15 -12.18
N ASP A 59 -17.80 -8.15 -12.01
CA ASP A 59 -17.69 -9.19 -10.98
C ASP A 59 -18.08 -10.58 -11.53
N PRO A 60 -17.25 -11.17 -12.41
CA PRO A 60 -17.59 -12.45 -13.04
C PRO A 60 -17.64 -13.63 -12.04
N ALA A 61 -16.88 -13.55 -10.96
CA ALA A 61 -16.83 -14.60 -9.92
C ALA A 61 -17.89 -14.40 -8.83
N GLY A 62 -18.59 -13.26 -8.83
CA GLY A 62 -19.64 -12.98 -7.86
C GLY A 62 -19.14 -12.75 -6.43
N PHE A 63 -17.95 -12.22 -6.27
CA PHE A 63 -17.35 -11.95 -4.93
C PHE A 63 -18.13 -10.93 -4.12
N LEU A 64 -18.89 -10.05 -4.75
CA LEU A 64 -19.69 -9.03 -4.07
C LEU A 64 -21.08 -9.52 -3.69
N LYS A 65 -21.56 -10.63 -4.27
CA LYS A 65 -22.92 -11.12 -4.02
C LYS A 65 -23.11 -11.56 -2.58
N GLY A 66 -24.11 -10.97 -1.91
CA GLY A 66 -24.47 -11.30 -0.53
C GLY A 66 -23.47 -10.83 0.53
N LYS A 67 -22.52 -9.98 0.18
CA LYS A 67 -21.59 -9.41 1.13
C LYS A 67 -22.14 -8.14 1.76
N ASP A 68 -21.83 -7.97 3.04
CA ASP A 68 -22.14 -6.75 3.77
C ASP A 68 -21.24 -5.57 3.30
N LYS A 69 -21.72 -4.36 3.50
CA LYS A 69 -21.02 -3.12 3.13
C LYS A 69 -19.59 -3.08 3.66
N LEU A 70 -19.37 -3.46 4.91
CA LEU A 70 -18.03 -3.45 5.52
C LEU A 70 -17.08 -4.47 4.86
N GLU A 71 -17.61 -5.63 4.44
CA GLU A 71 -16.80 -6.62 3.70
C GLU A 71 -16.41 -6.10 2.31
N VAL A 72 -17.33 -5.45 1.59
CA VAL A 72 -17.05 -4.84 0.29
C VAL A 72 -16.02 -3.70 0.44
N TYR A 73 -16.15 -2.89 1.46
CA TYR A 73 -15.19 -1.83 1.77
C TYR A 73 -13.79 -2.39 2.09
N ARG A 74 -13.73 -3.52 2.81
CA ARG A 74 -12.48 -4.22 3.07
C ARG A 74 -11.82 -4.75 1.79
N LEU A 75 -12.60 -5.30 0.86
CA LEU A 75 -12.09 -5.73 -0.44
C LEU A 75 -11.53 -4.54 -1.24
N ARG A 76 -12.23 -3.40 -1.21
CA ARG A 76 -11.75 -2.17 -1.84
C ARG A 76 -10.48 -1.63 -1.19
N GLU A 77 -10.38 -1.66 0.12
CA GLU A 77 -9.17 -1.26 0.85
C GLU A 77 -7.97 -2.15 0.44
N ALA A 78 -8.20 -3.45 0.31
CA ALA A 78 -7.18 -4.38 -0.17
C ALA A 78 -6.77 -4.07 -1.61
N GLU A 79 -7.73 -3.85 -2.51
CA GLU A 79 -7.48 -3.51 -3.91
C GLU A 79 -6.64 -2.22 -4.03
N THR A 80 -7.03 -1.17 -3.34
CA THR A 80 -6.32 0.12 -3.35
C THR A 80 -4.91 -0.02 -2.81
N THR A 81 -4.72 -0.76 -1.72
CA THR A 81 -3.40 -0.98 -1.12
C THR A 81 -2.49 -1.78 -2.05
N HIS A 82 -2.97 -2.89 -2.62
CA HIS A 82 -2.21 -3.67 -3.59
C HIS A 82 -1.89 -2.84 -4.85
N GLY A 83 -2.84 -2.05 -5.31
CA GLY A 83 -2.62 -1.13 -6.45
C GLY A 83 -1.50 -0.13 -6.19
N ARG A 84 -1.49 0.51 -5.02
CA ARG A 84 -0.43 1.47 -4.63
C ARG A 84 0.95 0.82 -4.57
N VAL A 85 1.05 -0.35 -3.93
CA VAL A 85 2.31 -1.11 -3.87
C VAL A 85 2.74 -1.54 -5.27
N ALA A 86 1.81 -2.02 -6.10
CA ALA A 86 2.11 -2.46 -7.45
C ALA A 86 2.56 -1.31 -8.38
N MET A 87 2.01 -0.10 -8.23
CA MET A 87 2.48 1.08 -8.97
C MET A 87 3.95 1.41 -8.64
N LEU A 88 4.33 1.35 -7.36
CA LEU A 88 5.73 1.52 -6.96
C LEU A 88 6.62 0.37 -7.44
N ALA A 89 6.13 -0.87 -7.35
CA ALA A 89 6.87 -2.05 -7.77
C ALA A 89 7.13 -2.05 -9.28
N SER A 90 6.11 -1.79 -10.11
CA SER A 90 6.26 -1.77 -11.57
C SER A 90 7.25 -0.71 -12.04
N LEU A 91 7.25 0.47 -11.41
CA LEU A 91 8.27 1.48 -11.65
C LEU A 91 9.65 1.01 -11.18
N GLY A 92 9.72 0.38 -10.02
CA GLY A 92 10.95 -0.15 -9.44
C GLY A 92 11.63 -1.18 -10.35
N PHE A 93 10.88 -2.12 -10.93
CA PHE A 93 11.42 -3.12 -11.86
C PHE A 93 12.19 -2.48 -13.02
N VAL A 94 11.62 -1.45 -13.64
CA VAL A 94 12.24 -0.81 -14.80
C VAL A 94 13.41 0.11 -14.41
N VAL A 95 13.25 0.89 -13.33
CA VAL A 95 14.25 1.88 -12.93
C VAL A 95 15.51 1.22 -12.37
N GLN A 96 15.34 0.23 -11.47
CA GLN A 96 16.49 -0.33 -10.76
C GLN A 96 17.39 -1.22 -11.62
N GLU A 97 16.94 -1.70 -12.77
CA GLU A 97 17.83 -2.39 -13.72
C GLU A 97 18.98 -1.50 -14.22
N LYS A 98 18.75 -0.19 -14.32
CA LYS A 98 19.73 0.79 -14.84
C LYS A 98 20.25 1.76 -13.77
N PHE A 99 19.50 1.97 -12.71
CA PHE A 99 19.84 2.96 -11.68
C PHE A 99 19.64 2.40 -10.28
N HIS A 100 20.73 1.96 -9.66
CA HIS A 100 20.75 1.41 -8.31
C HIS A 100 21.91 1.96 -7.47
N PRO A 101 21.86 3.25 -7.08
CA PRO A 101 22.97 3.93 -6.41
C PRO A 101 23.26 3.43 -4.98
N LEU A 102 22.35 2.67 -4.38
CA LEU A 102 22.45 2.22 -3.00
C LEU A 102 23.28 0.94 -2.82
N PHE A 103 23.55 0.23 -3.88
CA PHE A 103 24.38 -0.98 -3.85
C PHE A 103 25.16 -1.12 -5.16
N SER A 104 26.38 -1.62 -5.04
CA SER A 104 27.27 -1.93 -6.17
C SER A 104 27.12 -3.42 -6.47
N GLY A 105 26.30 -3.77 -7.43
CA GLY A 105 26.14 -5.12 -7.92
C GLY A 105 26.19 -5.14 -9.44
N ASP A 106 26.26 -6.34 -10.02
CA ASP A 106 26.12 -6.49 -11.45
C ASP A 106 24.70 -6.10 -11.87
N ASN A 107 24.58 -5.39 -12.98
CA ASN A 107 23.29 -5.05 -13.59
C ASN A 107 22.65 -6.36 -14.07
N GLY A 108 21.62 -6.79 -13.36
CA GLY A 108 20.84 -7.98 -13.70
C GLY A 108 19.34 -7.71 -13.58
N PRO A 109 18.51 -8.72 -13.81
CA PRO A 109 17.09 -8.62 -13.59
C PRO A 109 16.76 -8.12 -12.19
N ALA A 110 15.69 -7.35 -12.03
CA ALA A 110 15.35 -6.75 -10.75
C ALA A 110 15.14 -7.78 -9.64
N ILE A 111 14.63 -8.96 -9.98
CA ILE A 111 14.44 -10.05 -9.03
C ILE A 111 15.77 -10.57 -8.43
N GLU A 112 16.86 -10.57 -9.20
CA GLU A 112 18.18 -11.01 -8.73
C GLU A 112 18.91 -9.94 -7.93
N GLN A 113 18.48 -8.69 -8.00
CA GLN A 113 19.03 -7.60 -7.20
C GLN A 113 18.61 -7.62 -5.74
N ILE A 114 17.48 -8.28 -5.43
CA ILE A 114 16.94 -8.36 -4.06
C ILE A 114 17.95 -8.92 -3.05
N PRO A 115 18.62 -10.06 -3.31
CA PRO A 115 19.64 -10.60 -2.38
C PRO A 115 20.93 -9.77 -2.30
N GLN A 116 21.17 -8.87 -3.24
CA GLN A 116 22.35 -7.99 -3.26
C GLN A 116 22.19 -6.75 -2.38
N LEU A 117 20.98 -6.49 -1.89
CA LEU A 117 20.71 -5.33 -1.03
C LEU A 117 21.47 -5.42 0.29
N PRO A 118 22.13 -4.35 0.74
CA PRO A 118 22.84 -4.33 1.99
C PRO A 118 21.89 -4.51 3.18
N TYR A 119 22.35 -5.24 4.21
CA TYR A 119 21.53 -5.60 5.36
C TYR A 119 20.89 -4.41 6.09
N TRP A 120 21.61 -3.29 6.20
CA TRP A 120 21.08 -2.09 6.82
C TRP A 120 19.86 -1.52 6.07
N LEU A 121 19.80 -1.67 4.73
CA LEU A 121 18.68 -1.20 3.91
C LEU A 121 17.41 -1.99 4.24
N TRP A 122 17.53 -3.31 4.45
CA TRP A 122 16.41 -4.14 4.90
C TRP A 122 15.82 -3.65 6.23
N ILE A 123 16.65 -3.24 7.18
CA ILE A 123 16.22 -2.71 8.47
C ILE A 123 15.44 -1.40 8.25
N VAL A 124 15.99 -0.47 7.47
CA VAL A 124 15.35 0.82 7.19
C VAL A 124 14.02 0.63 6.46
N MET A 125 13.99 -0.24 5.44
CA MET A 125 12.76 -0.56 4.71
C MET A 125 11.70 -1.18 5.62
N THR A 126 12.08 -2.13 6.47
CA THR A 126 11.15 -2.78 7.40
C THR A 126 10.55 -1.77 8.38
N ILE A 127 11.38 -0.86 8.92
CA ILE A 127 10.90 0.20 9.81
C ILE A 127 9.96 1.16 9.05
N GLY A 128 10.34 1.59 7.85
CA GLY A 128 9.53 2.50 7.02
C GLY A 128 8.17 1.91 6.65
N ILE A 129 8.17 0.69 6.13
CA ILE A 129 6.95 -0.04 5.78
C ILE A 129 6.09 -0.29 7.02
N GLY A 130 6.70 -0.75 8.12
CA GLY A 130 6.01 -0.99 9.38
C GLY A 130 5.34 0.27 9.93
N ARG A 131 5.97 1.43 9.82
CA ARG A 131 5.37 2.73 10.22
C ARG A 131 4.18 3.10 9.34
N ALA A 132 4.29 2.92 8.04
CA ALA A 132 3.20 3.17 7.10
C ALA A 132 2.00 2.25 7.37
N GLU A 133 2.24 0.96 7.58
CA GLU A 133 1.20 -0.01 7.90
C GLU A 133 0.54 0.25 9.27
N LEU A 134 1.31 0.62 10.28
CA LEU A 134 0.74 1.02 11.59
C LEU A 134 -0.15 2.25 11.46
N PHE A 135 0.25 3.24 10.66
CA PHE A 135 -0.57 4.42 10.39
C PHE A 135 -1.89 4.04 9.70
N ARG A 136 -1.83 3.15 8.70
CA ARG A 136 -2.98 2.63 8.00
C ARG A 136 -3.94 1.89 8.93
N ILE A 137 -3.41 0.99 9.77
CA ILE A 137 -4.21 0.25 10.75
C ILE A 137 -4.88 1.20 11.74
N GLN A 138 -4.16 2.17 12.27
CA GLN A 138 -4.72 3.14 13.21
C GLN A 138 -5.83 4.00 12.61
N LYS A 139 -5.80 4.27 11.32
CA LYS A 139 -6.82 5.08 10.62
C LYS A 139 -8.03 4.25 10.22
N GLY A 140 -7.82 3.15 9.54
CA GLY A 140 -8.88 2.42 8.83
C GLY A 140 -9.49 1.26 9.59
N TRP A 141 -8.77 0.63 10.54
CA TRP A 141 -9.23 -0.60 11.17
C TRP A 141 -9.88 -0.37 12.53
N ALA A 142 -10.88 -1.19 12.87
CA ALA A 142 -11.48 -1.19 14.19
C ALA A 142 -10.45 -1.58 15.25
N LYS A 143 -10.63 -1.08 16.47
CA LYS A 143 -9.74 -1.44 17.58
C LYS A 143 -9.93 -2.91 17.93
N VAL A 144 -8.86 -3.55 18.40
CA VAL A 144 -8.92 -4.89 19.01
C VAL A 144 -9.93 -4.84 20.15
N ASN A 145 -10.89 -5.76 20.14
CA ASN A 145 -11.84 -5.89 21.25
C ASN A 145 -11.07 -6.38 22.48
N PRO A 146 -11.04 -5.61 23.57
CA PRO A 146 -10.27 -5.97 24.77
C PRO A 146 -10.80 -7.22 25.48
N GLU A 147 -12.08 -7.58 25.26
CA GLU A 147 -12.70 -8.74 25.92
C GLU A 147 -12.38 -10.05 25.20
N THR A 148 -12.33 -10.04 23.88
CA THR A 148 -12.11 -11.26 23.10
C THR A 148 -10.66 -11.43 22.65
N GLY A 149 -9.83 -10.41 22.76
CA GLY A 149 -8.45 -10.38 22.25
C GLY A 149 -8.34 -10.56 20.73
N LYS A 150 -9.48 -10.62 20.03
CA LYS A 150 -9.54 -10.73 18.58
C LYS A 150 -9.54 -9.32 17.98
N ALA A 151 -8.65 -9.09 17.03
CA ALA A 151 -8.81 -7.97 16.15
C ALA A 151 -10.06 -8.25 15.31
N ASP A 152 -11.08 -7.42 15.47
CA ASP A 152 -12.15 -7.38 14.48
C ASP A 152 -11.49 -7.00 13.17
N SER A 153 -11.47 -7.94 12.23
CA SER A 153 -10.91 -7.71 10.87
C SER A 153 -11.78 -6.74 10.08
N ALA A 154 -12.59 -5.94 10.75
CA ALA A 154 -13.52 -5.00 10.18
C ALA A 154 -12.89 -3.61 10.07
N LEU A 155 -13.22 -2.90 9.02
CA LEU A 155 -12.93 -1.48 8.91
C LEU A 155 -13.82 -0.70 9.90
N ARG A 156 -13.37 0.48 10.28
CA ARG A 156 -14.17 1.38 11.12
C ARG A 156 -15.40 1.85 10.36
N GLU A 157 -16.50 1.96 11.05
CA GLU A 157 -17.68 2.62 10.52
C GLU A 157 -17.35 4.07 10.14
N GLY A 158 -17.72 4.45 8.90
CA GLY A 158 -17.43 5.78 8.36
C GLY A 158 -16.01 5.99 7.81
N TYR A 159 -15.19 4.93 7.75
CA TYR A 159 -13.92 4.99 7.02
C TYR A 159 -14.15 4.75 5.54
N GLU A 160 -13.64 5.66 4.70
CA GLU A 160 -13.63 5.48 3.24
C GLU A 160 -12.37 4.71 2.81
N PRO A 161 -12.52 3.60 2.06
CA PRO A 161 -11.38 2.79 1.63
C PRO A 161 -10.35 3.59 0.85
N GLY A 162 -9.09 3.50 1.30
CA GLY A 162 -7.97 4.22 0.69
C GLY A 162 -7.75 5.64 1.18
N ASP A 163 -8.69 6.24 1.93
CA ASP A 163 -8.52 7.59 2.47
C ASP A 163 -7.80 7.58 3.82
N LEU A 164 -6.50 7.75 3.76
CA LEU A 164 -5.66 7.90 4.95
C LEU A 164 -5.54 9.35 5.43
N GLY A 165 -6.09 10.31 4.70
CA GLY A 165 -5.91 11.73 4.95
C GLY A 165 -4.45 12.19 4.75
N PHE A 166 -3.70 11.48 3.92
CA PHE A 166 -2.31 11.81 3.62
C PHE A 166 -2.23 12.59 2.30
N ASP A 167 -2.18 13.90 2.41
CA ASP A 167 -2.01 14.82 1.26
C ASP A 167 -1.02 15.94 1.63
N PRO A 168 0.30 15.64 1.67
CA PRO A 168 1.31 16.60 2.07
C PRO A 168 1.48 17.75 1.08
N LEU A 169 1.08 17.55 -0.18
CA LEU A 169 1.24 18.55 -1.24
C LEU A 169 -0.07 19.32 -1.53
N GLY A 170 -1.19 18.93 -0.91
CA GLY A 170 -2.49 19.57 -1.13
C GLY A 170 -3.00 19.41 -2.57
N LEU A 171 -2.77 18.25 -3.19
CA LEU A 171 -3.17 17.97 -4.56
C LEU A 171 -4.59 17.41 -4.68
N ALA A 172 -5.22 17.06 -3.57
CA ALA A 172 -6.58 16.55 -3.57
C ALA A 172 -7.56 17.67 -3.99
N PRO A 173 -8.39 17.43 -5.02
CA PRO A 173 -9.41 18.40 -5.43
C PRO A 173 -10.41 18.66 -4.30
N SER A 174 -10.89 19.90 -4.20
CA SER A 174 -11.94 20.27 -3.24
C SER A 174 -13.33 19.92 -3.73
N ASP A 175 -13.49 19.78 -5.05
CA ASP A 175 -14.76 19.38 -5.67
C ASP A 175 -14.96 17.86 -5.55
N PRO A 176 -16.11 17.41 -5.04
CA PRO A 176 -16.40 15.98 -4.85
C PRO A 176 -16.38 15.16 -6.14
N ASP A 177 -16.81 15.72 -7.25
CA ASP A 177 -16.86 15.01 -8.53
C ASP A 177 -15.43 14.86 -9.11
N GLU A 178 -14.60 15.89 -9.00
CA GLU A 178 -13.19 15.82 -9.39
C GLU A 178 -12.41 14.85 -8.48
N PHE A 179 -12.70 14.84 -7.19
CA PHE A 179 -12.09 13.89 -6.25
C PHE A 179 -12.43 12.45 -6.60
N ARG A 180 -13.71 12.17 -6.91
CA ARG A 180 -14.15 10.85 -7.37
C ARG A 180 -13.43 10.43 -8.66
N LEU A 181 -13.30 11.34 -9.62
CA LEU A 181 -12.56 11.08 -10.86
C LEU A 181 -11.10 10.76 -10.59
N MET A 182 -10.47 11.42 -9.62
CA MET A 182 -9.10 11.12 -9.20
C MET A 182 -8.98 9.73 -8.58
N GLN A 183 -9.93 9.32 -7.74
CA GLN A 183 -9.99 7.97 -7.18
C GLN A 183 -10.16 6.89 -8.26
N GLU A 184 -10.98 7.15 -9.28
CA GLU A 184 -11.14 6.23 -10.43
C GLU A 184 -9.86 6.11 -11.26
N LYS A 185 -9.13 7.19 -11.46
CA LYS A 185 -7.80 7.16 -12.10
C LYS A 185 -6.79 6.37 -11.28
N GLU A 186 -6.75 6.58 -9.96
CA GLU A 186 -5.89 5.83 -9.05
C GLU A 186 -6.15 4.33 -9.15
N LEU A 187 -7.42 3.91 -9.08
CA LEU A 187 -7.80 2.50 -9.19
C LEU A 187 -7.43 1.90 -10.55
N SER A 188 -7.64 2.63 -11.62
CA SER A 188 -7.32 2.18 -12.98
C SER A 188 -5.82 1.95 -13.16
N HIS A 189 -5.00 2.90 -12.69
CA HIS A 189 -3.55 2.76 -12.68
C HIS A 189 -3.09 1.63 -11.75
N GLY A 190 -3.71 1.50 -10.58
CA GLY A 190 -3.42 0.41 -9.65
C GLY A 190 -3.69 -0.97 -10.23
N ARG A 191 -4.83 -1.16 -10.90
CA ARG A 191 -5.19 -2.40 -11.58
C ARG A 191 -4.20 -2.76 -12.68
N LEU A 192 -3.87 -1.78 -13.53
CA LEU A 192 -2.87 -1.98 -14.59
C LEU A 192 -1.50 -2.33 -14.01
N ALA A 193 -1.10 -1.64 -12.96
CA ALA A 193 0.18 -1.87 -12.30
C ALA A 193 0.28 -3.25 -11.62
N MET A 194 -0.82 -3.75 -11.04
CA MET A 194 -0.85 -5.12 -10.48
C MET A 194 -0.61 -6.17 -11.56
N ILE A 195 -1.22 -6.02 -12.72
CA ILE A 195 -1.02 -6.92 -13.87
C ILE A 195 0.41 -6.77 -14.40
N ALA A 196 0.90 -5.54 -14.54
CA ALA A 196 2.27 -5.27 -15.00
C ALA A 196 3.32 -5.87 -14.07
N ALA A 197 3.22 -5.64 -12.76
CA ALA A 197 4.16 -6.19 -11.77
C ALA A 197 4.17 -7.73 -11.78
N ALA A 198 3.00 -8.37 -11.89
CA ALA A 198 2.91 -9.82 -12.05
C ALA A 198 3.57 -10.31 -13.34
N GLY A 199 3.38 -9.57 -14.45
CA GLY A 199 4.02 -9.85 -15.74
C GLY A 199 5.54 -9.71 -15.66
N PHE A 200 6.06 -8.67 -15.02
CA PHE A 200 7.50 -8.48 -14.81
C PHE A 200 8.12 -9.62 -14.02
N LEU A 201 7.53 -9.97 -12.88
CA LEU A 201 7.99 -11.09 -12.07
C LEU A 201 8.01 -12.42 -12.85
N ALA A 202 6.95 -12.71 -13.59
CA ALA A 202 6.85 -13.93 -14.38
C ALA A 202 7.89 -13.97 -15.50
N GLN A 203 8.09 -12.85 -16.18
CA GLN A 203 9.04 -12.75 -17.27
C GLN A 203 10.48 -12.90 -16.78
N GLU A 204 10.90 -12.13 -15.76
CA GLU A 204 12.25 -12.21 -15.23
C GLU A 204 12.55 -13.59 -14.64
N ALA A 205 11.56 -14.22 -14.00
CA ALA A 205 11.72 -15.58 -13.47
C ALA A 205 11.91 -16.65 -14.56
N VAL A 206 11.38 -16.43 -15.78
CA VAL A 206 11.44 -17.40 -16.88
C VAL A 206 12.64 -17.11 -17.79
N SER A 207 12.84 -15.85 -18.18
CA SER A 207 13.90 -15.47 -19.12
C SER A 207 15.25 -15.26 -18.44
N GLY A 208 15.27 -14.73 -17.23
CA GLY A 208 16.49 -14.27 -16.55
C GLY A 208 17.11 -13.03 -17.18
N ASP A 209 16.43 -12.41 -18.13
CA ASP A 209 16.94 -11.26 -18.89
C ASP A 209 16.34 -9.95 -18.35
N THR A 210 17.11 -8.87 -18.51
CA THR A 210 16.65 -7.52 -18.23
C THR A 210 15.68 -7.03 -19.30
N TRP A 211 14.83 -6.07 -18.96
CA TRP A 211 13.91 -5.44 -19.91
C TRP A 211 14.63 -4.69 -21.03
N GLY A 212 15.83 -4.15 -20.74
CA GLY A 212 16.68 -3.53 -21.75
C GLY A 212 17.06 -4.50 -22.86
N THR A 213 17.48 -5.72 -22.50
CA THR A 213 17.84 -6.78 -23.45
C THR A 213 16.64 -7.22 -24.29
N TYR A 214 15.46 -7.32 -23.66
CA TYR A 214 14.22 -7.72 -24.35
C TYR A 214 13.80 -6.73 -25.44
N TRP A 215 13.99 -5.43 -25.25
CA TRP A 215 13.67 -4.37 -26.21
C TRP A 215 14.81 -4.04 -27.18
N GLY A 216 15.89 -4.82 -27.17
CA GLY A 216 17.04 -4.68 -28.06
C GLY A 216 17.91 -3.48 -27.72
N ASP A 217 18.71 -3.63 -26.66
CA ASP A 217 19.81 -2.74 -26.22
C ASP A 217 19.76 -1.30 -26.75
N ALA A 218 18.66 -0.62 -26.48
CA ALA A 218 18.64 0.82 -26.62
C ALA A 218 19.59 1.38 -25.55
N THR A 219 20.84 1.56 -25.92
CA THR A 219 21.82 2.33 -25.14
C THR A 219 21.28 3.76 -25.04
N PHE A 220 20.63 4.08 -23.95
CA PHE A 220 20.30 5.45 -23.58
C PHE A 220 21.42 6.07 -22.76
#